data_b244b38e933bca6ff1a4211d364d4986
#
_entry.id   b244b38e933bca6ff1a4211d364d4986
#
_cell.length_a   1.000
_cell.length_b   1.000
_cell.length_c   1.000
_cell.angle_alpha   90.00
_cell.angle_beta   90.00
_cell.angle_gamma   90.00
#
_symmetry.space_group_name_H-M   'P 1'
#
loop_
_entity.id
_entity.type
_entity.pdbx_description
1 polymer ?
#
loop_
_entity_poly.entity_id
_entity_poly.type
_entity_poly.pdbx_seq_one_letter_code
_entity_poly.pdbx_strand_id
1 'polypeptide(L)'
;MNTDLDLRRLRYFVAVADTLNFGRAAEALMIAQPVLSRQIRVLEAELGVQLFVRDTRGTQLTEHGRMLRDEAETLLATAAAVRRRVAVAARGETVFTVGFMPGLTVTAAVRAFRETHPEVTVEVMRTTWEEQSRVLLDGRADVSYLREPFDAGGIASVRLFTEPRVAMLPSTHPLAASTEVRLADLTGEHLLQDPAAVPEWTATEAGSRRGRAPGRRPSRTVEEKLELVAMGAGIAVLPLSTATFYIRPDVRAVPVADLAETAVHLGWEASRRSRLVEDFVAATSEAEAAR
;
A
#
# COMPACT_ATOMS: atom_id res chain seq x y z
N MET A 1 -2.02 36.25 -6.57
CA MET A 1 -2.37 34.86 -6.89
C MET A 1 -2.59 34.13 -5.57
N ASN A 2 -3.75 33.52 -5.35
CA ASN A 2 -3.97 32.72 -4.16
C ASN A 2 -3.15 31.44 -4.33
N THR A 3 -2.18 31.21 -3.45
CA THR A 3 -1.24 30.07 -3.47
C THR A 3 -1.82 28.85 -2.73
N ASP A 4 -3.04 28.97 -2.17
CA ASP A 4 -3.62 27.92 -1.33
C ASP A 4 -4.41 26.93 -2.17
N LEU A 5 -4.08 25.66 -2.05
CA LEU A 5 -4.85 24.55 -2.67
C LEU A 5 -6.16 24.32 -1.92
N ASP A 6 -7.29 24.40 -2.62
CA ASP A 6 -8.61 24.07 -2.06
C ASP A 6 -8.80 22.53 -2.05
N LEU A 7 -8.82 21.93 -0.85
CA LEU A 7 -9.03 20.49 -0.66
C LEU A 7 -10.34 19.98 -1.29
N ARG A 8 -11.38 20.82 -1.42
CA ARG A 8 -12.61 20.44 -2.10
C ARG A 8 -12.39 20.28 -3.59
N ARG A 9 -11.61 21.17 -4.23
CA ARG A 9 -11.25 21.05 -5.65
C ARG A 9 -10.34 19.87 -5.90
N LEU A 10 -9.38 19.58 -5.00
CA LEU A 10 -8.57 18.37 -5.08
C LEU A 10 -9.44 17.11 -5.03
N ARG A 11 -10.46 17.06 -4.15
CA ARG A 11 -11.41 15.94 -4.09
C ARG A 11 -12.20 15.78 -5.38
N TYR A 12 -12.64 16.88 -5.99
CA TYR A 12 -13.30 16.88 -7.29
C TYR A 12 -12.38 16.38 -8.41
N PHE A 13 -11.14 16.82 -8.39
CA PHE A 13 -10.12 16.38 -9.34
C PHE A 13 -9.87 14.86 -9.23
N VAL A 14 -9.64 14.33 -8.03
CA VAL A 14 -9.43 12.89 -7.79
C VAL A 14 -10.63 12.07 -8.28
N ALA A 15 -11.86 12.49 -7.99
CA ALA A 15 -13.07 11.79 -8.45
C ALA A 15 -13.16 11.71 -9.98
N VAL A 16 -12.75 12.77 -10.71
CA VAL A 16 -12.68 12.73 -12.19
C VAL A 16 -11.52 11.87 -12.65
N ALA A 17 -10.36 11.93 -11.98
CA ALA A 17 -9.18 11.15 -12.31
C ALA A 17 -9.42 9.64 -12.19
N ASP A 18 -10.20 9.22 -11.18
CA ASP A 18 -10.52 7.81 -10.94
C ASP A 18 -11.54 7.23 -11.93
N THR A 19 -12.51 8.05 -12.33
CA THR A 19 -13.58 7.62 -13.23
C THR A 19 -13.26 7.86 -14.70
N LEU A 20 -12.34 8.80 -15.00
CA LEU A 20 -12.06 9.36 -16.32
C LEU A 20 -13.36 9.80 -17.06
N ASN A 21 -14.38 10.17 -16.26
CA ASN A 21 -15.69 10.55 -16.75
C ASN A 21 -16.34 11.60 -15.83
N PHE A 22 -16.55 12.80 -16.35
CA PHE A 22 -17.12 13.92 -15.59
C PHE A 22 -18.55 13.69 -15.12
N GLY A 23 -19.38 12.97 -15.89
CA GLY A 23 -20.75 12.63 -15.53
C GLY A 23 -20.78 11.69 -14.33
N ARG A 24 -20.05 10.56 -14.42
CA ARG A 24 -19.95 9.57 -13.33
C ARG A 24 -19.33 10.17 -12.06
N ALA A 25 -18.29 11.01 -12.22
CA ALA A 25 -17.69 11.71 -11.09
C ALA A 25 -18.68 12.67 -10.41
N ALA A 26 -19.47 13.41 -11.19
CA ALA A 26 -20.47 14.33 -10.66
C ALA A 26 -21.60 13.59 -9.92
N GLU A 27 -22.06 12.46 -10.45
CA GLU A 27 -23.03 11.57 -9.79
C GLU A 27 -22.48 11.06 -8.45
N ALA A 28 -21.25 10.54 -8.42
CA ALA A 28 -20.61 10.04 -7.20
C ALA A 28 -20.43 11.15 -6.13
N LEU A 29 -20.20 12.38 -6.57
CA LEU A 29 -20.06 13.56 -5.71
C LEU A 29 -21.41 14.22 -5.35
N MET A 30 -22.52 13.75 -5.93
CA MET A 30 -23.88 14.32 -5.77
C MET A 30 -23.94 15.81 -6.13
N ILE A 31 -23.26 16.22 -7.23
CA ILE A 31 -23.28 17.58 -7.75
C ILE A 31 -23.59 17.59 -9.25
N ALA A 32 -24.01 18.75 -9.78
CA ALA A 32 -24.23 18.91 -11.20
C ALA A 32 -22.88 18.89 -11.99
N GLN A 33 -22.83 18.15 -13.10
CA GLN A 33 -21.63 18.07 -13.96
C GLN A 33 -21.08 19.44 -14.40
N PRO A 34 -21.89 20.46 -14.75
CA PRO A 34 -21.36 21.78 -15.08
C PRO A 34 -20.59 22.44 -13.91
N VAL A 35 -21.03 22.21 -12.68
CA VAL A 35 -20.35 22.70 -11.46
C VAL A 35 -18.99 22.02 -11.33
N LEU A 36 -18.94 20.70 -11.45
CA LEU A 36 -17.69 19.93 -11.41
C LEU A 36 -16.72 20.41 -12.48
N SER A 37 -17.18 20.52 -13.74
CA SER A 37 -16.34 20.98 -14.87
C SER A 37 -15.80 22.41 -14.67
N ARG A 38 -16.57 23.28 -14.05
CA ARG A 38 -16.12 24.65 -13.71
C ARG A 38 -15.04 24.62 -12.63
N GLN A 39 -15.22 23.80 -11.58
CA GLN A 39 -14.25 23.70 -10.48
C GLN A 39 -12.90 23.12 -10.94
N ILE A 40 -12.92 22.15 -11.85
CA ILE A 40 -11.69 21.62 -12.45
C ILE A 40 -10.98 22.70 -13.28
N ARG A 41 -11.70 23.48 -14.10
CA ARG A 41 -11.07 24.59 -14.86
C ARG A 41 -10.47 25.66 -13.95
N VAL A 42 -11.10 25.93 -12.80
CA VAL A 42 -10.55 26.87 -11.82
C VAL A 42 -9.25 26.32 -11.23
N LEU A 43 -9.20 25.02 -10.88
CA LEU A 43 -8.00 24.36 -10.38
C LEU A 43 -6.87 24.38 -11.44
N GLU A 44 -7.19 24.08 -12.72
CA GLU A 44 -6.22 24.16 -13.83
C GLU A 44 -5.68 25.58 -14.01
N ALA A 45 -6.54 26.59 -13.89
CA ALA A 45 -6.14 27.99 -14.00
C ALA A 45 -5.26 28.45 -12.82
N GLU A 46 -5.54 27.99 -11.59
CA GLU A 46 -4.73 28.26 -10.40
C GLU A 46 -3.34 27.65 -10.50
N LEU A 47 -3.26 26.42 -11.03
CA LEU A 47 -1.99 25.70 -11.21
C LEU A 47 -1.25 26.11 -12.50
N GLY A 48 -1.93 26.80 -13.42
CA GLY A 48 -1.35 27.22 -14.71
C GLY A 48 -1.09 26.06 -15.67
N VAL A 49 -1.69 24.89 -15.45
CA VAL A 49 -1.50 23.68 -16.27
C VAL A 49 -2.82 22.98 -16.53
N GLN A 50 -2.92 22.27 -17.65
CA GLN A 50 -4.03 21.35 -17.89
C GLN A 50 -3.80 20.02 -17.16
N LEU A 51 -4.82 19.52 -16.51
CA LEU A 51 -4.80 18.24 -15.78
C LEU A 51 -5.46 17.12 -16.59
N PHE A 52 -6.40 17.49 -17.48
CA PHE A 52 -7.11 16.55 -18.34
C PHE A 52 -7.00 16.96 -19.81
N VAL A 53 -6.85 15.94 -20.66
CA VAL A 53 -7.10 16.05 -22.12
C VAL A 53 -8.49 15.45 -22.38
N ARG A 54 -9.29 16.16 -23.17
CA ARG A 54 -10.61 15.70 -23.62
C ARG A 54 -10.59 15.63 -25.14
N ASP A 55 -10.81 14.47 -25.67
CA ASP A 55 -10.95 14.22 -27.10
C ASP A 55 -12.19 13.37 -27.40
N THR A 56 -12.36 12.98 -28.66
CA THR A 56 -13.46 12.11 -29.09
C THR A 56 -13.43 10.72 -28.50
N ARG A 57 -12.31 10.32 -27.88
CA ARG A 57 -12.09 9.01 -27.24
C ARG A 57 -12.38 9.05 -25.74
N GLY A 58 -12.60 10.26 -25.17
CA GLY A 58 -12.92 10.42 -23.76
C GLY A 58 -12.05 11.42 -23.01
N THR A 59 -11.95 11.24 -21.70
CA THR A 59 -11.14 12.03 -20.80
C THR A 59 -9.91 11.23 -20.37
N GLN A 60 -8.72 11.83 -20.44
CA GLN A 60 -7.46 11.25 -20.01
C GLN A 60 -6.69 12.24 -19.13
N LEU A 61 -5.89 11.74 -18.20
CA LEU A 61 -4.96 12.57 -17.42
C LEU A 61 -3.76 12.99 -18.26
N THR A 62 -3.37 14.26 -18.16
CA THR A 62 -2.06 14.73 -18.60
C THR A 62 -0.95 14.17 -17.72
N GLU A 63 0.30 14.45 -18.01
CA GLU A 63 1.44 14.14 -17.12
C GLU A 63 1.30 14.90 -15.79
N HIS A 64 0.98 16.20 -15.84
CA HIS A 64 0.70 17.02 -14.65
C HIS A 64 -0.51 16.49 -13.87
N GLY A 65 -1.54 15.99 -14.58
CA GLY A 65 -2.69 15.34 -13.93
C GLY A 65 -2.32 14.07 -13.18
N ARG A 66 -1.44 13.22 -13.72
CA ARG A 66 -0.96 12.03 -13.00
C ARG A 66 -0.17 12.39 -11.75
N MET A 67 0.77 13.33 -11.88
CA MET A 67 1.55 13.86 -10.75
C MET A 67 0.64 14.44 -9.65
N LEU A 68 -0.30 15.30 -10.02
CA LEU A 68 -1.21 15.89 -9.05
C LEU A 68 -2.11 14.84 -8.38
N ARG A 69 -2.50 13.76 -9.06
CA ARG A 69 -3.34 12.72 -8.50
C ARG A 69 -2.68 12.06 -7.29
N ASP A 70 -1.41 11.67 -7.41
CA ASP A 70 -0.68 11.00 -6.35
C ASP A 70 -0.50 11.93 -5.13
N GLU A 71 -0.17 13.19 -5.35
CA GLU A 71 -0.05 14.20 -4.30
C GLU A 71 -1.41 14.56 -3.66
N ALA A 72 -2.46 14.70 -4.46
CA ALA A 72 -3.80 15.04 -3.98
C ALA A 72 -4.40 13.95 -3.08
N GLU A 73 -4.19 12.67 -3.41
CA GLU A 73 -4.62 11.56 -2.55
C GLU A 73 -3.98 11.64 -1.17
N THR A 74 -2.68 11.91 -1.10
CA THR A 74 -1.92 12.06 0.16
C THR A 74 -2.44 13.24 0.98
N LEU A 75 -2.62 14.42 0.35
CA LEU A 75 -3.14 15.62 1.03
C LEU A 75 -4.55 15.41 1.59
N LEU A 76 -5.42 14.77 0.82
CA LEU A 76 -6.80 14.48 1.24
C LEU A 76 -6.85 13.47 2.40
N ALA A 77 -5.98 12.45 2.37
CA ALA A 77 -5.87 11.46 3.43
C ALA A 77 -5.34 12.12 4.72
N THR A 78 -4.31 12.96 4.62
CA THR A 78 -3.77 13.74 5.75
C THR A 78 -4.83 14.65 6.38
N ALA A 79 -5.58 15.38 5.56
CA ALA A 79 -6.65 16.26 6.05
C ALA A 79 -7.77 15.46 6.76
N ALA A 80 -8.12 14.28 6.24
CA ALA A 80 -9.08 13.38 6.87
C ALA A 80 -8.55 12.85 8.22
N ALA A 81 -7.26 12.49 8.31
CA ALA A 81 -6.64 12.03 9.54
C ALA A 81 -6.60 13.13 10.63
N VAL A 82 -6.23 14.37 10.26
CA VAL A 82 -6.29 15.52 11.18
C VAL A 82 -7.70 15.69 11.74
N ARG A 83 -8.72 15.67 10.87
CA ARG A 83 -10.12 15.80 11.30
C ARG A 83 -10.55 14.68 12.25
N ARG A 84 -10.14 13.42 11.99
CA ARG A 84 -10.40 12.27 12.88
C ARG A 84 -9.75 12.49 14.25
N ARG A 85 -8.45 12.83 14.28
CA ARG A 85 -7.71 13.06 15.53
C ARG A 85 -8.35 14.15 16.39
N VAL A 86 -8.75 15.28 15.77
CA VAL A 86 -9.45 16.36 16.49
C VAL A 86 -10.80 15.88 17.03
N ALA A 87 -11.57 15.13 16.26
CA ALA A 87 -12.86 14.60 16.69
C ALA A 87 -12.74 13.58 17.83
N VAL A 88 -11.70 12.75 17.82
CA VAL A 88 -11.37 11.79 18.90
C VAL A 88 -10.95 12.53 20.16
N ALA A 89 -10.02 13.48 20.05
CA ALA A 89 -9.56 14.30 21.17
C ALA A 89 -10.71 15.09 21.82
N ALA A 90 -11.67 15.60 21.02
CA ALA A 90 -12.85 16.30 21.52
C ALA A 90 -13.78 15.42 22.38
N ARG A 91 -13.69 14.09 22.24
CA ARG A 91 -14.41 13.13 23.10
C ARG A 91 -13.62 12.69 24.33
N GLY A 92 -12.42 13.22 24.53
CA GLY A 92 -11.53 12.82 25.61
C GLY A 92 -10.92 11.42 25.43
N GLU A 93 -11.00 10.86 24.22
CA GLU A 93 -10.44 9.55 23.88
C GLU A 93 -9.02 9.72 23.33
N THR A 94 -8.14 8.78 23.67
CA THR A 94 -6.82 8.64 23.02
C THR A 94 -6.85 7.38 22.16
N VAL A 95 -6.71 7.54 20.85
CA VAL A 95 -6.65 6.42 19.90
C VAL A 95 -5.25 6.32 19.33
N PHE A 96 -4.71 5.10 19.31
CA PHE A 96 -3.42 4.76 18.73
C PHE A 96 -3.63 3.71 17.64
N THR A 97 -3.28 4.04 16.40
CA THR A 97 -3.54 3.18 15.23
C THR A 97 -2.27 2.49 14.76
N VAL A 98 -2.31 1.16 14.70
CA VAL A 98 -1.22 0.29 14.24
C VAL A 98 -1.54 -0.24 12.85
N GLY A 99 -0.73 0.14 11.85
CA GLY A 99 -0.76 -0.41 10.50
C GLY A 99 -0.04 -1.76 10.42
N PHE A 100 -0.56 -2.70 9.64
CA PHE A 100 0.13 -3.98 9.40
C PHE A 100 -0.16 -4.54 8.02
N MET A 101 0.83 -5.22 7.44
CA MET A 101 0.69 -5.90 6.17
C MET A 101 0.19 -7.34 6.33
N PRO A 102 -0.43 -7.93 5.28
CA PRO A 102 -0.89 -9.31 5.30
C PRO A 102 0.20 -10.30 5.75
N GLY A 103 -0.16 -11.23 6.62
CA GLY A 103 0.74 -12.25 7.17
C GLY A 103 1.56 -11.80 8.39
N LEU A 104 1.62 -10.49 8.69
CA LEU A 104 2.22 -10.00 9.93
C LEU A 104 1.19 -10.00 11.05
N THR A 105 1.64 -10.33 12.26
CA THR A 105 0.81 -10.34 13.46
C THR A 105 1.31 -9.28 14.43
N VAL A 106 0.41 -8.42 14.89
CA VAL A 106 0.71 -7.31 15.81
C VAL A 106 0.22 -7.58 17.23
N THR A 107 -0.38 -8.75 17.45
CA THR A 107 -1.12 -9.09 18.70
C THR A 107 -0.25 -9.00 19.94
N ALA A 108 0.97 -9.52 19.89
CA ALA A 108 1.87 -9.53 21.05
C ALA A 108 2.25 -8.10 21.46
N ALA A 109 2.69 -7.28 20.50
CA ALA A 109 3.05 -5.88 20.75
C ALA A 109 1.85 -5.04 21.23
N VAL A 110 0.67 -5.21 20.60
CA VAL A 110 -0.56 -4.53 21.02
C VAL A 110 -0.97 -4.93 22.44
N ARG A 111 -0.84 -6.20 22.82
CA ARG A 111 -1.15 -6.67 24.16
C ARG A 111 -0.22 -6.03 25.19
N ALA A 112 1.09 -6.12 24.99
CA ALA A 112 2.09 -5.52 25.87
C ALA A 112 1.89 -4.00 26.02
N PHE A 113 1.63 -3.31 24.92
CA PHE A 113 1.35 -1.87 24.95
C PHE A 113 0.09 -1.52 25.74
N ARG A 114 -1.00 -2.28 25.60
CA ARG A 114 -2.25 -2.06 26.35
C ARG A 114 -2.13 -2.32 27.85
N GLU A 115 -1.21 -3.17 28.29
CA GLU A 115 -0.94 -3.41 29.69
C GLU A 115 -0.35 -2.16 30.39
N THR A 116 0.44 -1.38 29.65
CA THR A 116 1.05 -0.12 30.15
C THR A 116 0.21 1.12 29.87
N HIS A 117 -0.72 1.05 28.90
CA HIS A 117 -1.58 2.16 28.46
C HIS A 117 -3.05 1.73 28.38
N PRO A 118 -3.69 1.37 29.53
CA PRO A 118 -5.09 0.87 29.52
C PRO A 118 -6.10 1.96 29.11
N GLU A 119 -5.74 3.26 29.19
CA GLU A 119 -6.56 4.39 28.77
C GLU A 119 -6.54 4.63 27.26
N VAL A 120 -5.63 3.97 26.53
CA VAL A 120 -5.49 4.15 25.09
C VAL A 120 -6.29 3.10 24.33
N THR A 121 -7.17 3.56 23.46
CA THR A 121 -7.85 2.68 22.50
C THR A 121 -6.90 2.36 21.34
N VAL A 122 -6.51 1.08 21.20
CA VAL A 122 -5.66 0.64 20.09
C VAL A 122 -6.53 0.15 18.95
N GLU A 123 -6.43 0.82 17.80
CA GLU A 123 -7.00 0.39 16.53
C GLU A 123 -5.94 -0.29 15.67
N VAL A 124 -6.34 -1.30 14.90
CA VAL A 124 -5.47 -1.95 13.93
C VAL A 124 -6.02 -1.77 12.53
N MET A 125 -5.13 -1.47 11.57
CA MET A 125 -5.54 -1.33 10.17
C MET A 125 -4.65 -2.14 9.25
N ARG A 126 -5.26 -2.86 8.33
CA ARG A 126 -4.52 -3.57 7.28
C ARG A 126 -4.05 -2.58 6.22
N THR A 127 -2.78 -2.68 5.82
CA THR A 127 -2.19 -1.89 4.75
C THR A 127 -1.87 -2.77 3.55
N THR A 128 -1.75 -2.14 2.36
CA THR A 128 -1.18 -2.78 1.16
C THR A 128 0.30 -2.47 1.04
N TRP A 129 0.97 -3.11 0.08
CA TRP A 129 2.37 -2.83 -0.20
C TRP A 129 2.58 -1.37 -0.66
N GLU A 130 1.66 -0.84 -1.45
CA GLU A 130 1.71 0.53 -1.97
C GLU A 130 1.40 1.59 -0.90
N GLU A 131 0.62 1.22 0.12
CA GLU A 131 0.16 2.15 1.15
C GLU A 131 0.98 2.13 2.44
N GLN A 132 1.88 1.15 2.62
CA GLN A 132 2.56 0.90 3.89
C GLN A 132 3.29 2.11 4.48
N SER A 133 3.95 2.92 3.64
CA SER A 133 4.61 4.17 4.06
C SER A 133 3.63 5.33 4.13
N ARG A 134 2.71 5.39 3.18
CA ARG A 134 1.77 6.51 3.03
C ARG A 134 0.84 6.65 4.24
N VAL A 135 0.40 5.56 4.86
CA VAL A 135 -0.48 5.60 6.04
C VAL A 135 0.15 6.30 7.24
N LEU A 136 1.49 6.33 7.33
CA LEU A 136 2.24 7.04 8.35
C LEU A 136 2.31 8.53 8.03
N LEU A 137 2.68 8.87 6.80
CA LEU A 137 2.86 10.25 6.35
C LEU A 137 1.53 11.02 6.34
N ASP A 138 0.42 10.36 5.99
CA ASP A 138 -0.92 10.97 5.99
C ASP A 138 -1.62 10.85 7.37
N GLY A 139 -0.97 10.24 8.35
CA GLY A 139 -1.45 10.14 9.73
C GLY A 139 -2.68 9.25 9.92
N ARG A 140 -2.93 8.29 9.01
CA ARG A 140 -3.93 7.24 9.18
C ARG A 140 -3.47 6.21 10.21
N ALA A 141 -2.18 5.97 10.32
CA ALA A 141 -1.56 5.15 11.35
C ALA A 141 -0.53 5.93 12.15
N ASP A 142 -0.38 5.59 13.41
CA ASP A 142 0.64 6.15 14.30
C ASP A 142 1.97 5.44 14.11
N VAL A 143 1.90 4.13 13.94
CA VAL A 143 3.00 3.24 13.57
C VAL A 143 2.51 2.24 12.52
N SER A 144 3.42 1.70 11.72
CA SER A 144 3.09 0.64 10.76
C SER A 144 4.23 -0.37 10.64
N TYR A 145 3.86 -1.64 10.54
CA TYR A 145 4.79 -2.69 10.14
C TYR A 145 5.00 -2.61 8.63
N LEU A 146 6.24 -2.40 8.24
CA LEU A 146 6.69 -2.18 6.87
C LEU A 146 7.53 -3.36 6.39
N ARG A 147 7.44 -3.71 5.11
CA ARG A 147 8.34 -4.67 4.46
C ARG A 147 9.16 -3.98 3.38
N GLU A 148 10.44 -4.26 3.36
CA GLU A 148 11.31 -3.81 2.28
C GLU A 148 10.93 -4.46 0.93
N PRO A 149 11.09 -3.70 -0.19
CA PRO A 149 11.42 -2.30 -0.24
C PRO A 149 10.21 -1.39 0.07
N PHE A 150 10.46 -0.26 0.75
CA PHE A 150 9.46 0.79 0.96
C PHE A 150 10.09 2.18 0.82
N ASP A 151 9.29 3.19 0.52
CA ASP A 151 9.75 4.58 0.53
C ASP A 151 9.98 5.03 1.97
N ALA A 152 11.24 5.32 2.31
CA ALA A 152 11.66 5.77 3.63
C ALA A 152 11.61 7.30 3.79
N GLY A 153 11.22 8.06 2.76
CA GLY A 153 11.12 9.52 2.83
C GLY A 153 10.18 9.98 3.94
N GLY A 154 10.70 10.72 4.92
CA GLY A 154 9.93 11.21 6.07
C GLY A 154 9.54 10.14 7.11
N ILE A 155 10.10 8.92 7.03
CA ILE A 155 9.82 7.82 7.94
C ILE A 155 11.06 7.49 8.76
N ALA A 156 10.90 7.43 10.08
CA ALA A 156 11.83 6.78 10.98
C ALA A 156 11.39 5.32 11.19
N SER A 157 12.33 4.40 11.29
CA SER A 157 12.00 2.99 11.48
C SER A 157 13.06 2.24 12.29
N VAL A 158 12.63 1.16 12.91
CA VAL A 158 13.49 0.16 13.52
C VAL A 158 13.27 -1.19 12.83
N ARG A 159 14.36 -1.86 12.46
CA ARG A 159 14.29 -3.21 11.90
C ARG A 159 13.95 -4.20 13.00
N LEU A 160 12.94 -5.04 12.76
CA LEU A 160 12.47 -6.05 13.71
C LEU A 160 13.11 -7.41 13.41
N PHE A 161 12.94 -7.92 12.21
CA PHE A 161 13.46 -9.21 11.77
C PHE A 161 13.58 -9.28 10.25
N THR A 162 14.12 -10.37 9.73
CA THR A 162 14.07 -10.75 8.31
C THR A 162 13.34 -12.05 8.13
N GLU A 163 12.76 -12.23 6.94
CA GLU A 163 12.08 -13.46 6.56
C GLU A 163 12.37 -13.85 5.11
N PRO A 164 12.47 -15.16 4.79
CA PRO A 164 12.65 -15.62 3.44
C PRO A 164 11.42 -15.33 2.58
N ARG A 165 11.65 -15.31 1.25
CA ARG A 165 10.60 -15.18 0.24
C ARG A 165 10.39 -16.50 -0.48
N VAL A 166 9.14 -16.80 -0.82
CA VAL A 166 8.72 -18.04 -1.48
C VAL A 166 7.94 -17.75 -2.76
N ALA A 167 8.07 -18.62 -3.75
CA ALA A 167 7.22 -18.62 -4.94
C ALA A 167 5.91 -19.32 -4.63
N MET A 168 4.80 -18.66 -4.92
CA MET A 168 3.45 -19.22 -4.86
C MET A 168 3.12 -19.78 -6.25
N LEU A 169 3.02 -21.10 -6.35
CA LEU A 169 2.80 -21.84 -7.59
C LEU A 169 1.44 -22.58 -7.55
N PRO A 170 0.74 -22.76 -8.68
CA PRO A 170 -0.37 -23.70 -8.73
C PRO A 170 0.08 -25.07 -8.24
N SER A 171 -0.75 -25.82 -7.53
CA SER A 171 -0.39 -27.18 -7.08
C SER A 171 -0.09 -28.16 -8.21
N THR A 172 -0.55 -27.83 -9.43
CA THR A 172 -0.31 -28.61 -10.67
C THR A 172 0.96 -28.17 -11.41
N HIS A 173 1.66 -27.14 -10.93
CA HIS A 173 2.87 -26.65 -11.58
C HIS A 173 4.00 -27.68 -11.50
N PRO A 174 4.84 -27.88 -12.55
CA PRO A 174 5.94 -28.86 -12.52
C PRO A 174 6.90 -28.70 -11.34
N LEU A 175 7.12 -27.45 -10.90
CA LEU A 175 8.01 -27.12 -9.76
C LEU A 175 7.31 -27.14 -8.40
N ALA A 176 6.01 -27.40 -8.32
CA ALA A 176 5.25 -27.36 -7.06
C ALA A 176 5.68 -28.43 -6.04
N ALA A 177 6.31 -29.52 -6.50
CA ALA A 177 6.87 -30.56 -5.65
C ALA A 177 8.36 -30.37 -5.32
N SER A 178 9.00 -29.32 -5.83
CA SER A 178 10.41 -29.03 -5.56
C SER A 178 10.60 -28.59 -4.11
N THR A 179 11.71 -29.00 -3.50
CA THR A 179 12.08 -28.53 -2.16
C THR A 179 12.54 -27.08 -2.18
N GLU A 180 13.08 -26.63 -3.32
CA GLU A 180 13.62 -25.30 -3.54
C GLU A 180 13.67 -25.03 -5.05
N VAL A 181 13.57 -23.78 -5.48
CA VAL A 181 13.75 -23.32 -6.86
C VAL A 181 14.68 -22.11 -6.89
N ARG A 182 15.20 -21.79 -8.07
CA ARG A 182 15.91 -20.54 -8.33
C ARG A 182 15.04 -19.59 -9.13
N LEU A 183 15.34 -18.31 -9.06
CA LEU A 183 14.62 -17.30 -9.83
C LEU A 183 14.69 -17.58 -11.34
N ALA A 184 15.82 -18.12 -11.82
CA ALA A 184 16.01 -18.53 -13.20
C ALA A 184 15.02 -19.63 -13.66
N ASP A 185 14.61 -20.53 -12.78
CA ASP A 185 13.66 -21.62 -13.08
C ASP A 185 12.23 -21.07 -13.32
N LEU A 186 11.96 -19.85 -12.85
CA LEU A 186 10.67 -19.17 -12.93
C LEU A 186 10.60 -18.15 -14.08
N THR A 187 11.64 -18.00 -14.90
CA THR A 187 11.72 -16.98 -15.96
C THR A 187 10.66 -17.10 -17.05
N GLY A 188 10.07 -18.30 -17.20
CA GLY A 188 8.96 -18.55 -18.12
C GLY A 188 7.60 -18.05 -17.64
N GLU A 189 7.48 -17.75 -16.34
CA GLU A 189 6.23 -17.46 -15.67
C GLU A 189 5.86 -15.97 -15.70
N HIS A 190 4.56 -15.69 -15.52
CA HIS A 190 4.07 -14.31 -15.38
C HIS A 190 3.99 -13.93 -13.90
N LEU A 191 4.70 -12.86 -13.49
CA LEU A 191 4.62 -12.32 -12.13
C LEU A 191 3.34 -11.50 -11.97
N LEU A 192 2.48 -11.90 -11.01
CA LEU A 192 1.15 -11.31 -10.78
C LEU A 192 1.16 -10.04 -9.92
N GLN A 193 2.29 -9.67 -9.35
CA GLN A 193 2.46 -8.48 -8.52
C GLN A 193 3.31 -7.42 -9.24
N ASP A 194 3.42 -6.25 -8.61
CA ASP A 194 4.32 -5.22 -9.09
C ASP A 194 5.78 -5.72 -9.02
N PRO A 195 6.52 -5.71 -10.13
CA PRO A 195 7.93 -6.12 -10.12
C PRO A 195 8.81 -5.31 -9.14
N ALA A 196 8.41 -4.08 -8.80
CA ALA A 196 9.11 -3.28 -7.79
C ALA A 196 9.12 -3.93 -6.39
N ALA A 197 8.15 -4.80 -6.10
CA ALA A 197 8.14 -5.61 -4.87
C ALA A 197 9.12 -6.80 -4.92
N VAL A 198 9.70 -7.10 -6.09
CA VAL A 198 10.70 -8.16 -6.31
C VAL A 198 11.78 -7.61 -7.24
N PRO A 199 12.66 -6.73 -6.75
CA PRO A 199 13.64 -6.05 -7.61
C PRO A 199 14.53 -7.01 -8.41
N GLU A 200 14.84 -8.17 -7.86
CA GLU A 200 15.65 -9.21 -8.51
C GLU A 200 14.95 -9.78 -9.75
N TRP A 201 13.60 -9.78 -9.77
CA TRP A 201 12.82 -10.22 -10.95
C TRP A 201 13.11 -9.36 -12.17
N THR A 202 13.24 -8.05 -11.97
CA THR A 202 13.52 -7.11 -13.08
C THR A 202 14.92 -7.26 -13.65
N ALA A 203 15.85 -7.81 -12.87
CA ALA A 203 17.21 -8.08 -13.30
C ALA A 203 17.30 -9.37 -14.16
N THR A 204 16.25 -10.19 -14.20
CA THR A 204 16.20 -11.38 -15.06
C THR A 204 15.80 -11.03 -16.49
N GLU A 205 16.19 -11.88 -17.47
CA GLU A 205 15.76 -11.69 -18.88
C GLU A 205 14.22 -11.76 -19.05
N ALA A 206 13.52 -12.43 -18.16
CA ALA A 206 12.06 -12.52 -18.16
C ALA A 206 11.40 -11.20 -17.75
N GLY A 207 11.96 -10.52 -16.73
CA GLY A 207 11.47 -9.22 -16.29
C GLY A 207 11.64 -8.14 -17.35
N SER A 208 12.68 -8.22 -18.16
CA SER A 208 12.93 -7.24 -19.24
C SER A 208 12.08 -7.48 -20.50
N ARG A 209 11.65 -8.71 -20.79
CA ARG A 209 10.94 -9.07 -22.03
C ARG A 209 9.42 -9.20 -21.90
N ARG A 210 8.89 -9.48 -20.70
CA ARG A 210 7.46 -9.66 -20.44
C ARG A 210 6.98 -8.63 -19.44
N GLY A 211 7.18 -7.36 -19.78
CA GLY A 211 6.47 -6.28 -19.11
C GLY A 211 4.99 -6.64 -19.02
N ARG A 212 4.38 -6.28 -17.91
CA ARG A 212 2.95 -6.35 -17.55
C ARG A 212 2.06 -6.66 -18.75
N ALA A 213 1.35 -7.79 -18.70
CA ALA A 213 0.39 -8.14 -19.76
C ALA A 213 -0.52 -6.94 -20.06
N PRO A 214 -0.65 -6.49 -21.31
CA PRO A 214 -1.41 -5.31 -21.65
C PRO A 214 -2.86 -5.46 -21.18
N GLY A 215 -3.35 -4.52 -20.38
CA GLY A 215 -4.75 -4.42 -19.98
C GLY A 215 -5.15 -5.09 -18.67
N ARG A 216 -4.29 -5.83 -17.97
CA ARG A 216 -4.63 -6.44 -16.68
C ARG A 216 -4.24 -5.50 -15.53
N ARG A 217 -5.22 -5.13 -14.69
CA ARG A 217 -4.96 -4.39 -13.45
C ARG A 217 -4.14 -5.29 -12.49
N PRO A 218 -3.14 -4.76 -11.78
CA PRO A 218 -2.46 -5.54 -10.75
C PRO A 218 -3.47 -5.97 -9.68
N SER A 219 -3.31 -7.19 -9.19
CA SER A 219 -4.10 -7.66 -8.06
C SER A 219 -3.80 -6.81 -6.82
N ARG A 220 -4.85 -6.37 -6.15
CA ARG A 220 -4.73 -5.46 -4.99
C ARG A 220 -4.55 -6.19 -3.68
N THR A 221 -5.03 -7.43 -3.58
CA THR A 221 -4.99 -8.20 -2.34
C THR A 221 -4.22 -9.51 -2.52
N VAL A 222 -3.80 -10.10 -1.40
CA VAL A 222 -3.15 -11.43 -1.41
C VAL A 222 -4.12 -12.48 -1.89
N GLU A 223 -5.38 -12.38 -1.48
CA GLU A 223 -6.44 -13.31 -1.87
C GLU A 223 -6.65 -13.32 -3.38
N GLU A 224 -6.74 -12.15 -4.02
CA GLU A 224 -6.84 -12.03 -5.48
C GLU A 224 -5.63 -12.63 -6.19
N LYS A 225 -4.42 -12.41 -5.65
CA LYS A 225 -3.19 -13.02 -6.20
C LYS A 225 -3.26 -14.53 -6.15
N LEU A 226 -3.64 -15.09 -5.01
CA LEU A 226 -3.70 -16.54 -4.83
C LEU A 226 -4.79 -17.19 -5.68
N GLU A 227 -5.93 -16.51 -5.93
CA GLU A 227 -6.91 -16.96 -6.91
C GLU A 227 -6.30 -17.02 -8.32
N LEU A 228 -5.57 -15.98 -8.73
CA LEU A 228 -4.92 -15.94 -10.03
C LEU A 228 -3.82 -17.01 -10.15
N VAL A 229 -3.07 -17.26 -9.08
CA VAL A 229 -2.09 -18.37 -9.02
C VAL A 229 -2.81 -19.70 -9.20
N ALA A 230 -3.86 -19.96 -8.41
CA ALA A 230 -4.61 -21.22 -8.47
C ALA A 230 -5.20 -21.50 -9.88
N MET A 231 -5.62 -20.44 -10.58
CA MET A 231 -6.10 -20.53 -11.97
C MET A 231 -4.99 -20.70 -13.02
N GLY A 232 -3.72 -20.75 -12.62
CA GLY A 232 -2.59 -20.85 -13.55
C GLY A 232 -2.35 -19.58 -14.37
N ALA A 233 -2.80 -18.42 -13.92
CA ALA A 233 -2.64 -17.16 -14.62
C ALA A 233 -1.22 -16.55 -14.47
N GLY A 234 -0.39 -17.13 -13.60
CA GLY A 234 0.96 -16.73 -13.28
C GLY A 234 1.35 -17.17 -11.87
N ILE A 235 2.43 -16.59 -11.38
CA ILE A 235 3.00 -16.87 -10.07
C ILE A 235 3.05 -15.60 -9.23
N ALA A 236 3.23 -15.74 -7.92
CA ALA A 236 3.56 -14.63 -7.03
C ALA A 236 4.76 -14.98 -6.17
N VAL A 237 5.55 -13.96 -5.77
CA VAL A 237 6.62 -14.09 -4.79
C VAL A 237 6.16 -13.38 -3.52
N LEU A 238 5.99 -14.13 -2.44
CA LEU A 238 5.48 -13.60 -1.18
C LEU A 238 6.48 -13.87 -0.04
N PRO A 239 6.48 -13.04 1.01
CA PRO A 239 7.16 -13.36 2.25
C PRO A 239 6.61 -14.65 2.87
N LEU A 240 7.45 -15.41 3.56
CA LEU A 240 7.07 -16.70 4.15
C LEU A 240 5.92 -16.56 5.14
N SER A 241 5.92 -15.52 5.96
CA SER A 241 4.82 -15.26 6.90
C SER A 241 3.47 -15.07 6.20
N THR A 242 3.46 -14.39 5.04
CA THR A 242 2.25 -14.24 4.22
C THR A 242 1.81 -15.58 3.64
N ALA A 243 2.74 -16.36 3.08
CA ALA A 243 2.43 -17.67 2.51
C ALA A 243 1.91 -18.64 3.57
N THR A 244 2.47 -18.60 4.78
CA THR A 244 2.03 -19.44 5.91
C THR A 244 0.65 -19.04 6.44
N PHE A 245 0.34 -17.73 6.44
CA PHE A 245 -0.97 -17.25 6.88
C PHE A 245 -2.10 -17.60 5.89
N TYR A 246 -1.79 -17.59 4.59
CA TYR A 246 -2.77 -17.84 3.51
C TYR A 246 -2.60 -19.24 2.89
N ILE A 247 -2.61 -20.28 3.69
CA ILE A 247 -2.48 -21.67 3.21
C ILE A 247 -3.71 -22.06 2.37
N ARG A 248 -3.45 -22.61 1.18
CA ARG A 248 -4.48 -23.12 0.25
C ARG A 248 -4.09 -24.50 -0.30
N PRO A 249 -5.04 -25.42 -0.50
CA PRO A 249 -4.73 -26.75 -1.03
C PRO A 249 -4.32 -26.75 -2.50
N ASP A 250 -4.78 -25.76 -3.27
CA ASP A 250 -4.56 -25.60 -4.71
C ASP A 250 -3.34 -24.71 -5.07
N VAL A 251 -2.62 -24.20 -4.05
CA VAL A 251 -1.39 -23.40 -4.22
C VAL A 251 -0.28 -23.99 -3.35
N ARG A 252 0.94 -23.98 -3.87
CA ARG A 252 2.15 -24.40 -3.15
C ARG A 252 3.11 -23.23 -2.97
N ALA A 253 3.63 -23.09 -1.77
CA ALA A 253 4.74 -22.20 -1.44
C ALA A 253 6.05 -22.99 -1.59
N VAL A 254 6.91 -22.56 -2.51
CA VAL A 254 8.21 -23.19 -2.78
C VAL A 254 9.31 -22.15 -2.47
N PRO A 255 10.28 -22.46 -1.61
CA PRO A 255 11.40 -21.58 -1.32
C PRO A 255 12.17 -21.19 -2.59
N VAL A 256 12.65 -19.94 -2.65
CA VAL A 256 13.49 -19.44 -3.75
C VAL A 256 14.88 -19.14 -3.21
N ALA A 257 15.85 -19.97 -3.57
CA ALA A 257 17.20 -20.02 -2.98
C ALA A 257 18.04 -18.75 -3.19
N ASP A 258 17.84 -18.07 -4.30
CA ASP A 258 18.65 -16.93 -4.74
C ASP A 258 17.92 -15.58 -4.57
N LEU A 259 16.82 -15.56 -3.83
CA LEU A 259 16.21 -14.31 -3.37
C LEU A 259 16.74 -13.93 -1.99
N ALA A 260 17.13 -12.67 -1.84
CA ALA A 260 17.46 -12.12 -0.53
C ALA A 260 16.23 -12.16 0.39
N GLU A 261 16.44 -12.34 1.69
CA GLU A 261 15.37 -12.16 2.67
C GLU A 261 14.82 -10.74 2.62
N THR A 262 13.55 -10.59 2.95
CA THR A 262 12.93 -9.27 3.13
C THR A 262 12.97 -8.87 4.59
N ALA A 263 13.37 -7.61 4.87
CA ALA A 263 13.34 -7.09 6.23
C ALA A 263 11.96 -6.54 6.58
N VAL A 264 11.55 -6.78 7.81
CA VAL A 264 10.36 -6.20 8.43
C VAL A 264 10.80 -5.11 9.41
N HIS A 265 10.20 -3.95 9.29
CA HIS A 265 10.45 -2.79 10.14
C HIS A 265 9.17 -2.35 10.85
N LEU A 266 9.30 -1.74 12.01
CA LEU A 266 8.28 -0.88 12.58
C LEU A 266 8.66 0.56 12.25
N GLY A 267 7.77 1.27 11.53
CA GLY A 267 8.00 2.64 11.10
C GLY A 267 6.98 3.62 11.69
N TRP A 268 7.37 4.90 11.72
CA TRP A 268 6.53 6.03 12.11
C TRP A 268 6.97 7.29 11.37
N GLU A 269 6.14 8.32 11.34
CA GLU A 269 6.47 9.60 10.72
C GLU A 269 7.61 10.29 11.52
N ALA A 270 8.71 10.64 10.82
CA ALA A 270 9.99 11.02 11.44
C ALA A 270 9.96 12.31 12.26
N SER A 271 9.08 13.27 11.93
CA SER A 271 8.94 14.52 12.67
C SER A 271 8.05 14.39 13.93
N ARG A 272 7.34 13.26 14.05
CA ARG A 272 6.37 13.03 15.10
C ARG A 272 7.05 12.76 16.45
N ARG A 273 6.89 13.67 17.39
CA ARG A 273 7.31 13.50 18.79
C ARG A 273 6.12 12.93 19.58
N SER A 274 6.15 11.66 19.91
CA SER A 274 5.06 11.00 20.63
C SER A 274 5.61 9.91 21.55
N ARG A 275 5.37 10.08 22.86
CA ARG A 275 5.73 9.07 23.86
C ARG A 275 5.04 7.72 23.59
N LEU A 276 3.78 7.74 23.14
CA LEU A 276 3.07 6.51 22.79
C LEU A 276 3.75 5.74 21.65
N VAL A 277 4.37 6.46 20.69
CA VAL A 277 5.15 5.81 19.62
C VAL A 277 6.41 5.19 20.20
N GLU A 278 7.15 5.90 21.06
CA GLU A 278 8.37 5.39 21.71
C GLU A 278 8.07 4.14 22.56
N ASP A 279 7.00 4.18 23.34
CA ASP A 279 6.56 3.08 24.21
C ASP A 279 6.08 1.88 23.37
N PHE A 280 5.39 2.11 22.25
CA PHE A 280 4.99 1.03 21.34
C PHE A 280 6.19 0.38 20.62
N VAL A 281 7.19 1.17 20.23
CA VAL A 281 8.45 0.68 19.64
C VAL A 281 9.19 -0.22 20.63
N ALA A 282 9.27 0.18 21.90
CA ALA A 282 9.87 -0.62 22.96
C ALA A 282 9.11 -1.95 23.15
N ALA A 283 7.79 -1.90 23.32
CA ALA A 283 6.93 -3.07 23.48
C ALA A 283 7.03 -4.04 22.29
N THR A 284 7.16 -3.50 21.06
CA THR A 284 7.34 -4.33 19.87
C THR A 284 8.70 -5.02 19.84
N SER A 285 9.77 -4.29 20.16
CA SER A 285 11.12 -4.83 20.18
C SER A 285 11.28 -5.95 21.21
N GLU A 286 10.68 -5.79 22.38
CA GLU A 286 10.65 -6.83 23.43
C GLU A 286 9.83 -8.06 22.98
N ALA A 287 8.68 -7.84 22.36
CA ALA A 287 7.83 -8.93 21.86
C ALA A 287 8.50 -9.74 20.74
N GLU A 288 9.28 -9.10 19.87
CA GLU A 288 10.01 -9.80 18.81
C GLU A 288 11.27 -10.50 19.35
N ALA A 289 11.94 -9.96 20.36
CA ALA A 289 13.08 -10.61 21.01
C ALA A 289 12.69 -11.88 21.79
N ALA A 290 11.42 -11.99 22.22
CA ALA A 290 10.87 -13.15 22.92
C ALA A 290 10.35 -14.27 21.98
N ARG A 291 10.44 -14.09 20.66
CA ARG A 291 9.91 -14.99 19.62
C ARG A 291 10.95 -16.02 19.19
#